data_b40c81a04d0bf6bcd6ca57586dcc4f50
#
_entry.id   b40c81a04d0bf6bcd6ca57586dcc4f50
#
_cell.length_a   1.000
_cell.length_b   1.000
_cell.length_c   1.000
_cell.angle_alpha   90.00
_cell.angle_beta   90.00
_cell.angle_gamma   90.00
#
_symmetry.space_group_name_H-M   'P 1'
#
loop_
_entity.id
_entity.type
_entity.pdbx_description
1 polymer ?
#
loop_
_entity_poly.entity_id
_entity_poly.type
_entity_poly.pdbx_seq_one_letter_code
_entity_poly.pdbx_strand_id
1 'polypeptide(L)'
;MCNYNFDLPVDPLELMEIVLRMIEENGGAVTGELPNVSVSISTNMGRVEGRCKLVKGSLINLQITRKPDLMTCTLIRDQLVFFLTEAVKSHAMQTAAAK
;
A
#
# COMPACT_ATOMS: atom_id res chain seq x y z
N MET A 1 10.86 7.99 9.07
CA MET A 1 9.69 8.57 9.72
C MET A 1 8.76 7.47 10.22
N CYS A 2 7.87 6.90 9.42
CA CYS A 2 7.10 5.73 9.81
C CYS A 2 7.57 4.52 9.02
N ASN A 3 7.66 3.38 9.67
CA ASN A 3 8.14 2.15 9.05
C ASN A 3 7.23 1.00 9.46
N TYR A 4 6.67 0.30 8.48
CA TYR A 4 5.74 -0.80 8.73
C TYR A 4 6.17 -2.04 7.96
N ASN A 5 5.90 -3.20 8.58
CA ASN A 5 6.07 -4.49 7.91
C ASN A 5 4.74 -5.22 7.95
N PHE A 6 4.31 -5.70 6.79
CA PHE A 6 3.07 -6.45 6.66
C PHE A 6 3.38 -7.81 6.07
N ASP A 7 2.89 -8.86 6.72
CA ASP A 7 2.96 -10.22 6.22
C ASP A 7 1.60 -10.54 5.61
N LEU A 8 1.59 -10.79 4.31
CA LEU A 8 0.35 -10.90 3.55
C LEU A 8 -0.06 -12.36 3.38
N PRO A 9 -1.37 -12.67 3.44
CA PRO A 9 -1.86 -14.04 3.29
C PRO A 9 -1.94 -14.53 1.84
N VAL A 10 -1.59 -13.68 0.88
CA VAL A 10 -1.67 -13.98 -0.56
C VAL A 10 -0.35 -13.65 -1.24
N ASP A 11 -0.23 -13.99 -2.53
CA ASP A 11 0.96 -13.64 -3.30
C ASP A 11 1.21 -12.13 -3.24
N PRO A 12 2.35 -11.69 -2.69
CA PRO A 12 2.60 -10.27 -2.52
C PRO A 12 2.71 -9.51 -3.84
N LEU A 13 3.20 -10.14 -4.92
CA LEU A 13 3.28 -9.49 -6.23
C LEU A 13 1.89 -9.17 -6.77
N GLU A 14 0.99 -10.15 -6.73
CA GLU A 14 -0.38 -9.95 -7.20
C GLU A 14 -1.11 -8.91 -6.35
N LEU A 15 -0.94 -8.99 -5.04
CA LEU A 15 -1.58 -8.04 -4.13
C LEU A 15 -1.04 -6.63 -4.36
N MET A 16 0.27 -6.50 -4.55
CA MET A 16 0.87 -5.19 -4.81
C MET A 16 0.34 -4.55 -6.08
N GLU A 17 0.13 -5.34 -7.13
CA GLU A 17 -0.46 -4.80 -8.37
C GLU A 17 -1.86 -4.23 -8.11
N ILE A 18 -2.65 -4.91 -7.31
CA ILE A 18 -3.99 -4.43 -6.93
C ILE A 18 -3.90 -3.14 -6.10
N VAL A 19 -3.01 -3.13 -5.11
CA VAL A 19 -2.82 -1.97 -4.24
C VAL A 19 -2.37 -0.75 -5.04
N LEU A 20 -1.42 -0.92 -5.94
CA LEU A 20 -0.91 0.18 -6.76
C LEU A 20 -2.00 0.73 -7.68
N ARG A 21 -2.80 -0.15 -8.26
CA ARG A 21 -3.93 0.27 -9.07
C ARG A 21 -4.95 1.06 -8.26
N MET A 22 -5.26 0.60 -7.06
CA MET A 22 -6.19 1.30 -6.16
C MET A 22 -5.68 2.69 -5.81
N ILE A 23 -4.38 2.84 -5.57
CA ILE A 23 -3.76 4.13 -5.29
C ILE A 23 -3.96 5.08 -6.48
N GLU A 24 -3.66 4.61 -7.70
CA GLU A 24 -3.81 5.43 -8.89
C GLU A 24 -5.26 5.82 -9.15
N GLU A 25 -6.19 4.89 -8.96
CA GLU A 25 -7.63 5.14 -9.13
C GLU A 25 -8.16 6.19 -8.15
N ASN A 26 -7.51 6.32 -7.00
CA ASN A 26 -7.90 7.30 -5.97
C ASN A 26 -7.08 8.59 -6.04
N GLY A 27 -6.44 8.85 -7.17
CA GLY A 27 -5.72 10.10 -7.39
C GLY A 27 -4.30 10.13 -6.88
N GLY A 28 -3.78 9.02 -6.42
CA GLY A 28 -2.38 8.92 -6.02
C GLY A 28 -1.47 8.71 -7.22
N ALA A 29 -0.18 8.82 -6.99
CA ALA A 29 0.85 8.60 -8.01
C ALA A 29 1.78 7.49 -7.57
N VAL A 30 2.14 6.65 -8.54
CA VAL A 30 3.06 5.52 -8.32
C VAL A 30 4.22 5.67 -9.29
N THR A 31 5.45 5.60 -8.77
CA THR A 31 6.66 5.66 -9.59
C THR A 31 7.58 4.50 -9.23
N GLY A 32 8.38 4.07 -10.21
CA GLY A 32 9.28 2.94 -10.04
C GLY A 32 8.62 1.63 -10.41
N GLU A 33 9.34 0.56 -10.18
CA GLU A 33 8.89 -0.80 -10.49
C GLU A 33 9.13 -1.73 -9.31
N LEU A 34 8.29 -2.76 -9.18
CA LEU A 34 8.52 -3.78 -8.18
C LEU A 34 9.90 -4.41 -8.38
N PRO A 35 10.61 -4.73 -7.31
CA PRO A 35 10.17 -4.79 -5.92
C PRO A 35 10.24 -3.48 -5.13
N ASN A 36 10.66 -2.39 -5.73
CA ASN A 36 10.80 -1.08 -5.06
C ASN A 36 9.96 -0.03 -5.75
N VAL A 37 8.94 0.46 -5.06
CA VAL A 37 7.98 1.41 -5.63
C VAL A 37 7.85 2.61 -4.70
N SER A 38 7.77 3.80 -5.28
CA SER A 38 7.46 5.02 -4.53
C SER A 38 6.02 5.40 -4.79
N VAL A 39 5.31 5.79 -3.73
CA VAL A 39 3.90 6.18 -3.81
C VAL A 39 3.69 7.56 -3.21
N SER A 40 2.72 8.28 -3.76
CA SER A 40 2.35 9.60 -3.28
C SER A 40 0.84 9.69 -3.28
N ILE A 41 0.26 10.07 -2.14
CA ILE A 41 -1.19 10.15 -1.96
C ILE A 41 -1.53 11.52 -1.39
N SER A 42 -2.50 12.19 -2.01
CA SER A 42 -3.02 13.45 -1.51
C SER A 42 -4.17 13.17 -0.55
N THR A 43 -4.12 13.78 0.64
CA THR A 43 -5.17 13.67 1.63
C THR A 43 -5.72 15.06 1.96
N ASN A 44 -6.82 15.09 2.72
CA ASN A 44 -7.39 16.36 3.19
C ASN A 44 -6.43 17.13 4.10
N MET A 45 -5.47 16.43 4.70
CA MET A 45 -4.50 17.01 5.62
C MET A 45 -3.18 17.36 4.93
N GLY A 46 -3.00 16.95 3.67
CA GLY A 46 -1.79 17.17 2.92
C GLY A 46 -1.31 15.92 2.20
N ARG A 47 -0.10 15.97 1.67
CA ARG A 47 0.46 14.86 0.89
C ARG A 47 1.21 13.88 1.78
N VAL A 48 1.00 12.60 1.52
CA VAL A 48 1.75 11.51 2.15
C VAL A 48 2.58 10.83 1.07
N GLU A 49 3.88 10.68 1.31
CA GLU A 49 4.78 10.00 0.40
C GLU A 49 5.44 8.83 1.11
N GLY A 50 5.64 7.75 0.38
CA GLY A 50 6.25 6.56 0.96
C GLY A 50 6.91 5.69 -0.09
N ARG A 51 7.65 4.69 0.42
CA ARG A 51 8.29 3.66 -0.41
C ARG A 51 7.77 2.31 0.02
N CYS A 52 7.42 1.51 -0.97
CA CYS A 52 6.93 0.16 -0.76
C CYS A 52 7.96 -0.82 -1.32
N LYS A 53 8.35 -1.80 -0.51
CA LYS A 53 9.39 -2.75 -0.89
C LYS A 53 8.96 -4.17 -0.57
N LEU A 54 9.06 -5.06 -1.55
CA LEU A 54 8.91 -6.49 -1.32
C LEU A 54 10.22 -7.00 -0.74
N VAL A 55 10.17 -7.50 0.50
CA VAL A 55 11.37 -7.92 1.20
C VAL A 55 11.67 -9.37 0.87
N LYS A 56 10.87 -10.30 1.35
CA LYS A 56 11.10 -11.72 1.12
C LYS A 56 9.82 -12.49 1.40
N GLY A 57 9.50 -13.43 0.53
CA GLY A 57 8.28 -14.21 0.68
C GLY A 57 7.06 -13.32 0.60
N SER A 58 6.25 -13.31 1.63
CA SER A 58 5.00 -12.54 1.70
C SER A 58 5.15 -11.20 2.44
N LEU A 59 6.38 -10.82 2.79
CA LEU A 59 6.62 -9.63 3.61
C LEU A 59 6.79 -8.38 2.76
N ILE A 60 6.01 -7.36 3.08
CA ILE A 60 6.11 -6.04 2.46
C ILE A 60 6.56 -5.04 3.52
N ASN A 61 7.58 -4.26 3.18
CA ASN A 61 8.03 -3.14 4.00
C ASN A 61 7.52 -1.85 3.39
N LEU A 62 6.89 -1.02 4.21
CA LEU A 62 6.41 0.29 3.79
C LEU A 62 7.03 1.35 4.67
N GLN A 63 7.70 2.32 4.05
CA GLN A 63 8.34 3.42 4.75
C GLN A 63 7.66 4.73 4.33
N ILE A 64 7.18 5.49 5.30
CA ILE A 64 6.63 6.82 5.03
C ILE A 64 7.78 7.80 5.09
N THR A 65 8.05 8.46 3.97
CA THR A 65 9.15 9.41 3.84
C THR A 65 8.70 10.86 4.02
N ARG A 66 7.39 11.12 3.86
CA ARG A 66 6.83 12.46 4.04
C ARG A 66 5.37 12.35 4.45
N LYS A 67 4.98 13.15 5.44
CA LYS A 67 3.60 13.20 5.91
C LYS A 67 3.28 14.56 6.49
N PRO A 68 1.98 14.97 6.54
CA PRO A 68 1.58 16.15 7.31
C PRO A 68 1.87 15.95 8.80
N ASP A 69 2.21 17.02 9.49
CA ASP A 69 2.56 16.96 10.91
C ASP A 69 1.40 16.45 11.77
N LEU A 70 0.17 16.74 11.38
CA LEU A 70 -1.02 16.32 12.13
C LEU A 70 -1.36 14.84 11.95
N MET A 71 -0.79 14.18 10.95
CA MET A 71 -1.00 12.76 10.74
C MET A 71 0.03 11.97 11.52
N THR A 72 -0.45 11.16 12.46
CA THR A 72 0.44 10.29 13.25
C THR A 72 0.74 9.00 12.50
N CYS A 73 1.82 8.34 12.88
CA CYS A 73 2.15 7.03 12.30
C CYS A 73 1.06 6.00 12.56
N THR A 74 0.39 6.08 13.71
CA THR A 74 -0.73 5.19 14.04
C THR A 74 -1.91 5.42 13.10
N LEU A 75 -2.25 6.67 12.83
CA LEU A 75 -3.33 6.99 11.91
C LEU A 75 -3.05 6.48 10.51
N ILE A 76 -1.83 6.69 10.03
CA ILE A 76 -1.42 6.20 8.72
C ILE A 76 -1.47 4.66 8.68
N ARG A 77 -1.00 4.00 9.73
CA ARG A 77 -1.04 2.54 9.84
C ARG A 77 -2.47 2.02 9.74
N ASP A 78 -3.40 2.65 10.43
CA ASP A 78 -4.79 2.22 10.40
C ASP A 78 -5.39 2.34 9.01
N GLN A 79 -5.09 3.42 8.30
CA GLN A 79 -5.51 3.61 6.92
C GLN A 79 -4.90 2.56 5.98
N LEU A 80 -3.64 2.23 6.18
CA LEU A 80 -2.95 1.22 5.38
C LEU A 80 -3.52 -0.17 5.62
N VAL A 81 -3.81 -0.51 6.87
CA VAL A 81 -4.42 -1.80 7.21
C VAL A 81 -5.79 -1.93 6.53
N PHE A 82 -6.60 -0.87 6.59
CA PHE A 82 -7.89 -0.86 5.90
C PHE A 82 -7.72 -1.06 4.39
N PHE A 83 -6.79 -0.34 3.79
CA PHE A 83 -6.52 -0.40 2.36
C PHE A 83 -6.05 -1.79 1.93
N LEU A 84 -5.14 -2.39 2.70
CA LEU A 84 -4.65 -3.74 2.41
C LEU A 84 -5.76 -4.78 2.59
N THR A 85 -6.61 -4.61 3.59
CA THR A 85 -7.75 -5.51 3.81
C THR A 85 -8.69 -5.50 2.61
N GLU A 86 -8.98 -4.31 2.07
CA GLU A 86 -9.81 -4.18 0.88
C GLU A 86 -9.14 -4.80 -0.36
N ALA A 87 -7.82 -4.65 -0.48
CA ALA A 87 -7.07 -5.24 -1.58
C ALA A 87 -7.10 -6.77 -1.51
N VAL A 88 -6.99 -7.35 -0.32
CA VAL A 88 -7.08 -8.80 -0.12
C VAL A 88 -8.46 -9.30 -0.52
N LYS A 89 -9.51 -8.60 -0.14
CA LYS A 89 -10.88 -8.96 -0.53
C LYS A 89 -11.04 -8.91 -2.05
N SER A 90 -10.52 -7.87 -2.68
CA SER A 90 -10.58 -7.71 -4.12
C SER A 90 -9.86 -8.86 -4.84
N HIS A 91 -8.69 -9.26 -4.34
CA HIS A 91 -7.94 -10.38 -4.87
C HIS A 91 -8.74 -11.69 -4.76
N ALA A 92 -9.34 -11.92 -3.60
CA ALA A 92 -10.15 -13.11 -3.38
C ALA A 92 -11.36 -13.16 -4.32
N MET A 93 -12.02 -12.03 -4.54
CA MET A 93 -13.16 -11.94 -5.46
C MET A 93 -12.73 -12.20 -6.90
N GLN A 94 -11.59 -11.66 -7.33
CA GLN A 94 -11.06 -11.91 -8.66
C GLN A 94 -10.73 -13.38 -8.87
N THR A 95 -10.13 -14.02 -7.86
CA THR A 95 -9.81 -15.44 -7.90
C THR A 95 -11.08 -16.29 -8.00
N ALA A 96 -12.10 -15.95 -7.23
CA ALA A 96 -13.39 -16.64 -7.29
C ALA A 96 -14.08 -16.45 -8.63
N ALA A 97 -14.02 -15.25 -9.20
CA ALA A 97 -14.61 -14.96 -10.48
C ALA A 97 -13.90 -15.67 -11.65
N ALA A 98 -12.62 -15.96 -11.48
CA ALA A 98 -11.81 -16.63 -12.51
C ALA A 98 -12.14 -18.13 -12.62
N LYS A 99 -12.84 -18.67 -11.65
CA LYS A 99 -13.28 -20.06 -11.69
C LYS A 99 -14.59 -20.18 -12.44
#